data_2c2d9e44e3276c04f01e7ebf4db380e7
#
_entry.id   2c2d9e44e3276c04f01e7ebf4db380e7
#
_cell.length_a   1.000
_cell.length_b   1.000
_cell.length_c   1.000
_cell.angle_alpha   90.00
_cell.angle_beta   90.00
_cell.angle_gamma   90.00
#
_symmetry.space_group_name_H-M   'P 1'
#
loop_
_entity.id
_entity.type
_entity.pdbx_description
1 polymer ?
#
loop_
_entity_poly.entity_id
_entity_poly.type
_entity_poly.pdbx_seq_one_letter_code
_entity_poly.pdbx_strand_id
1 'polypeptide(L)'
;MLRGVKGVVGRNRGRAIIAGVAVTLGLAAFAVGHAATEAANLLKVRMGGDGPDTRLVIELDGATSAKVVADGATDHRIVVLLPGVTAAQMQQGAGRGVVRAWTIDQTSGGARLQMDLAANGELKRRFLLPPADGITSYRYVIDVSASANPVLTSAKGPVTPSPAIRTQFLPIKGPAPAQTPKLLALPLKKVVVIDAGHGGKDPGSLGANGYEKDINLAAALTLADQLGKSGRYKVVLTRSSDVYIPLEDRVRIAQRAGADLFISLHSDSGPEADLKGASVYTLSDKGTARSARFVAQDNWLMKASLSGDQGVRDILFDLTQRATRNRSAIFAQTLVSNIEGKAPMLRRSHRDAGFMVLLAPDVPAVLLEMGFVSTPEDEARLRDPGQRARLMAAVAHAIDTHFGESMRLASR
;
A
#
# COMPACT_ATOMS: atom_id res chain seq x y z
N MET A 1 67.34 9.62 -53.99
CA MET A 1 67.47 8.22 -54.50
C MET A 1 66.05 7.70 -54.49
N LEU A 2 65.34 7.65 -55.67
CA LEU A 2 65.22 6.54 -56.58
C LEU A 2 64.56 5.31 -55.91
N ARG A 3 63.43 4.80 -56.22
CA ARG A 3 62.65 4.39 -57.43
C ARG A 3 61.24 3.96 -56.89
N GLY A 4 60.07 4.16 -57.38
CA GLY A 4 59.62 4.05 -58.77
C GLY A 4 59.28 2.59 -59.17
N VAL A 5 58.00 2.15 -59.12
CA VAL A 5 57.54 1.19 -60.17
C VAL A 5 56.00 1.33 -60.28
N LYS A 6 55.66 1.44 -61.55
CA LYS A 6 54.32 1.52 -62.17
C LYS A 6 53.64 0.16 -62.37
N GLY A 7 52.36 0.20 -62.60
CA GLY A 7 51.65 -0.68 -63.49
C GLY A 7 50.55 -1.50 -62.71
N VAL A 8 49.35 -1.81 -63.21
CA VAL A 8 48.80 -1.90 -64.51
C VAL A 8 47.28 -1.81 -64.44
N VAL A 9 46.69 -1.12 -65.41
CA VAL A 9 45.24 -1.04 -65.65
C VAL A 9 44.69 -2.39 -66.09
N GLY A 10 43.59 -2.81 -65.50
CA GLY A 10 42.77 -3.92 -65.98
C GLY A 10 41.29 -3.53 -66.03
N ARG A 11 40.82 -3.08 -67.19
CA ARG A 11 39.39 -2.91 -67.45
C ARG A 11 38.79 -4.31 -67.70
N ASN A 12 37.75 -4.66 -66.91
CA ASN A 12 36.82 -5.67 -67.36
C ASN A 12 35.37 -5.21 -67.16
N ARG A 13 34.68 -5.12 -68.29
CA ARG A 13 33.24 -4.86 -68.44
C ARG A 13 32.50 -6.14 -68.02
N GLY A 14 31.52 -6.05 -67.16
CA GLY A 14 30.65 -7.17 -66.83
C GLY A 14 29.35 -6.71 -66.17
N ARG A 15 28.36 -6.56 -67.03
CA ARG A 15 26.89 -6.71 -66.81
C ARG A 15 26.29 -6.36 -65.51
N ALA A 16 25.50 -5.28 -65.52
CA ALA A 16 24.49 -4.96 -64.50
C ALA A 16 23.40 -6.05 -64.51
N ILE A 17 23.19 -6.65 -63.32
CA ILE A 17 21.98 -7.40 -63.00
C ILE A 17 21.23 -6.53 -61.97
N ILE A 18 20.11 -5.95 -62.41
CA ILE A 18 19.16 -5.25 -61.56
C ILE A 18 18.37 -6.33 -60.85
N ALA A 19 18.71 -6.59 -59.60
CA ALA A 19 17.86 -7.36 -58.71
C ALA A 19 16.96 -6.39 -57.96
N GLY A 20 15.69 -6.35 -58.35
CA GLY A 20 14.66 -5.62 -57.63
C GLY A 20 14.43 -6.24 -56.25
N VAL A 21 14.76 -5.50 -55.21
CA VAL A 21 14.36 -5.84 -53.84
C VAL A 21 12.95 -5.29 -53.64
N ALA A 22 11.96 -6.19 -53.70
CA ALA A 22 10.62 -5.89 -53.24
C ALA A 22 10.64 -5.74 -51.70
N VAL A 23 10.53 -4.52 -51.24
CA VAL A 23 10.30 -4.23 -49.84
C VAL A 23 8.83 -4.52 -49.51
N THR A 24 8.56 -5.72 -49.03
CA THR A 24 7.28 -6.04 -48.39
C THR A 24 7.26 -5.37 -47.03
N LEU A 25 6.52 -4.26 -46.91
CA LEU A 25 6.11 -3.70 -45.62
C LEU A 25 5.18 -4.72 -44.94
N GLY A 26 5.73 -5.53 -44.07
CA GLY A 26 4.95 -6.31 -43.11
C GLY A 26 4.39 -5.36 -42.04
N LEU A 27 3.11 -5.02 -42.12
CA LEU A 27 2.37 -4.48 -40.98
C LEU A 27 2.34 -5.56 -39.90
N ALA A 28 3.28 -5.48 -38.96
CA ALA A 28 3.14 -6.18 -37.67
C ALA A 28 2.03 -5.47 -36.90
N ALA A 29 0.81 -5.98 -37.03
CA ALA A 29 -0.25 -5.66 -36.07
C ALA A 29 0.21 -6.15 -34.71
N PHE A 30 0.66 -5.23 -33.84
CA PHE A 30 0.76 -5.49 -32.42
C PHE A 30 -0.65 -5.73 -31.91
N ALA A 31 -1.05 -7.00 -31.91
CA ALA A 31 -2.15 -7.44 -31.08
C ALA A 31 -1.72 -7.15 -29.64
N VAL A 32 -2.27 -6.11 -29.04
CA VAL A 32 -2.27 -5.93 -27.59
C VAL A 32 -3.08 -7.11 -27.06
N GLY A 33 -2.36 -8.21 -26.81
CA GLY A 33 -2.92 -9.33 -26.10
C GLY A 33 -3.35 -8.83 -24.75
N HIS A 34 -4.64 -8.66 -24.55
CA HIS A 34 -5.22 -8.74 -23.21
C HIS A 34 -4.78 -10.11 -22.72
N ALA A 35 -3.82 -10.12 -21.79
CA ALA A 35 -3.52 -11.34 -21.05
C ALA A 35 -4.85 -11.74 -20.41
N ALA A 36 -5.50 -12.73 -21.01
CA ALA A 36 -6.60 -13.42 -20.36
C ALA A 36 -6.01 -13.88 -19.04
N THR A 37 -6.53 -13.36 -17.95
CA THR A 37 -6.17 -13.81 -16.60
C THR A 37 -6.50 -15.31 -16.62
N GLU A 38 -5.48 -16.17 -16.59
CA GLU A 38 -5.69 -17.61 -16.53
C GLU A 38 -6.64 -17.86 -15.38
N ALA A 39 -7.67 -18.69 -15.62
CA ALA A 39 -8.68 -19.01 -14.63
C ALA A 39 -7.97 -19.65 -13.42
N ALA A 40 -8.05 -19.02 -12.26
CA ALA A 40 -7.47 -19.54 -11.04
C ALA A 40 -8.36 -20.65 -10.46
N ASN A 41 -7.77 -21.72 -9.95
CA ASN A 41 -8.53 -22.79 -9.30
C ASN A 41 -8.54 -22.59 -7.78
N LEU A 42 -9.68 -22.87 -7.18
CA LEU A 42 -9.84 -22.98 -5.74
C LEU A 42 -9.15 -24.26 -5.25
N LEU A 43 -8.08 -24.11 -4.47
CA LEU A 43 -7.34 -25.24 -3.91
C LEU A 43 -7.87 -25.64 -2.54
N LYS A 44 -8.04 -24.68 -1.63
CA LYS A 44 -8.41 -24.95 -0.24
C LYS A 44 -9.03 -23.72 0.42
N VAL A 45 -9.93 -23.98 1.39
CA VAL A 45 -10.44 -22.98 2.31
C VAL A 45 -10.01 -23.35 3.72
N ARG A 46 -9.47 -22.37 4.44
CA ARG A 46 -9.09 -22.52 5.86
C ARG A 46 -9.75 -21.43 6.68
N MET A 47 -10.12 -21.76 7.88
CA MET A 47 -10.64 -20.80 8.84
C MET A 47 -9.83 -20.86 10.12
N GLY A 48 -9.49 -19.68 10.64
CA GLY A 48 -8.77 -19.49 11.89
C GLY A 48 -9.38 -18.35 12.71
N GLY A 49 -8.90 -18.19 13.94
CA GLY A 49 -9.42 -17.21 14.89
C GLY A 49 -10.50 -17.81 15.80
N ASP A 50 -10.55 -17.27 17.00
CA ASP A 50 -11.49 -17.60 18.05
C ASP A 50 -11.83 -16.29 18.77
N GLY A 51 -13.07 -16.12 19.22
CA GLY A 51 -13.52 -14.89 19.84
C GLY A 51 -13.99 -13.83 18.83
N PRO A 52 -13.64 -12.55 19.05
CA PRO A 52 -14.21 -11.44 18.28
C PRO A 52 -13.71 -11.32 16.82
N ASP A 53 -12.59 -11.95 16.49
CA ASP A 53 -11.98 -11.89 15.15
C ASP A 53 -11.92 -13.28 14.51
N THR A 54 -12.39 -13.37 13.27
CA THR A 54 -12.35 -14.61 12.47
C THR A 54 -11.64 -14.33 11.15
N ARG A 55 -10.73 -15.20 10.74
CA ARG A 55 -10.05 -15.16 9.47
C ARG A 55 -10.41 -16.34 8.60
N LEU A 56 -10.85 -16.07 7.37
CA LEU A 56 -11.01 -17.05 6.32
C LEU A 56 -9.92 -16.84 5.26
N VAL A 57 -9.24 -17.93 4.88
CA VAL A 57 -8.19 -17.95 3.86
C VAL A 57 -8.62 -18.87 2.73
N ILE A 58 -8.65 -18.35 1.52
CA ILE A 58 -8.91 -19.09 0.28
C ILE A 58 -7.57 -19.26 -0.43
N GLU A 59 -7.12 -20.49 -0.62
CA GLU A 59 -5.93 -20.82 -1.38
C GLU A 59 -6.29 -21.04 -2.85
N LEU A 60 -5.54 -20.39 -3.74
CA LEU A 60 -5.74 -20.37 -5.19
C LEU A 60 -4.42 -20.67 -5.90
N ASP A 61 -4.48 -21.30 -7.06
CA ASP A 61 -3.29 -21.47 -7.92
C ASP A 61 -2.96 -20.24 -8.79
N GLY A 62 -3.86 -19.27 -8.88
CA GLY A 62 -3.69 -18.02 -9.62
C GLY A 62 -4.20 -16.79 -8.86
N ALA A 63 -3.89 -15.62 -9.36
CA ALA A 63 -4.35 -14.35 -8.80
C ALA A 63 -5.83 -14.09 -9.14
N THR A 64 -6.57 -13.44 -8.24
CA THR A 64 -7.93 -12.96 -8.48
C THR A 64 -8.14 -11.57 -7.90
N SER A 65 -9.03 -10.79 -8.52
CA SER A 65 -9.52 -9.52 -8.00
C SER A 65 -10.90 -9.74 -7.38
N ALA A 66 -10.97 -9.97 -6.08
CA ALA A 66 -12.24 -10.26 -5.43
C ALA A 66 -13.10 -8.99 -5.26
N LYS A 67 -14.41 -9.14 -5.43
CA LYS A 67 -15.42 -8.08 -5.26
C LYS A 67 -16.35 -8.42 -4.10
N VAL A 68 -16.46 -7.52 -3.12
CA VAL A 68 -17.48 -7.65 -2.05
C VAL A 68 -18.82 -7.17 -2.61
N VAL A 69 -19.85 -8.00 -2.43
CA VAL A 69 -21.23 -7.72 -2.82
C VAL A 69 -22.07 -7.38 -1.59
N ALA A 70 -21.77 -8.02 -0.45
CA ALA A 70 -22.35 -7.72 0.84
C ALA A 70 -21.24 -7.81 1.91
N ASP A 71 -21.20 -6.85 2.83
CA ASP A 71 -20.14 -6.70 3.85
C ASP A 71 -20.54 -7.17 5.26
N GLY A 72 -21.77 -7.63 5.42
CA GLY A 72 -22.30 -8.12 6.69
C GLY A 72 -23.04 -7.09 7.54
N ALA A 73 -22.95 -5.82 7.20
CA ALA A 73 -23.50 -4.74 8.04
C ALA A 73 -25.03 -4.76 8.14
N THR A 74 -25.73 -5.18 7.10
CA THR A 74 -27.21 -5.16 7.04
C THR A 74 -27.85 -6.53 7.22
N ASP A 75 -27.30 -7.54 6.52
CA ASP A 75 -27.96 -8.85 6.37
C ASP A 75 -27.27 -9.95 7.18
N HIS A 76 -26.31 -9.62 8.02
CA HIS A 76 -25.45 -10.57 8.74
C HIS A 76 -24.80 -11.60 7.80
N ARG A 77 -24.52 -11.19 6.58
CA ARG A 77 -23.98 -12.03 5.54
C ARG A 77 -22.94 -11.29 4.72
N ILE A 78 -21.73 -11.85 4.65
CA ILE A 78 -20.69 -11.37 3.74
C ILE A 78 -20.75 -12.20 2.45
N VAL A 79 -20.79 -11.51 1.30
CA VAL A 79 -20.73 -12.15 -0.02
C VAL A 79 -19.56 -11.56 -0.79
N VAL A 80 -18.65 -12.43 -1.25
CA VAL A 80 -17.48 -12.07 -2.03
C VAL A 80 -17.48 -12.85 -3.34
N LEU A 81 -17.45 -12.13 -4.46
CA LEU A 81 -17.23 -12.72 -5.77
C LEU A 81 -15.72 -12.78 -6.05
N LEU A 82 -15.29 -13.90 -6.59
CA LEU A 82 -13.90 -14.19 -7.00
C LEU A 82 -13.88 -14.38 -8.52
N PRO A 83 -13.80 -13.30 -9.32
CA PRO A 83 -13.83 -13.37 -10.77
C PRO A 83 -12.70 -14.24 -11.31
N GLY A 84 -13.01 -15.07 -12.32
CA GLY A 84 -12.05 -15.96 -12.94
C GLY A 84 -11.58 -17.13 -12.07
N VAL A 85 -12.17 -17.32 -10.88
CA VAL A 85 -11.86 -18.48 -10.04
C VAL A 85 -12.83 -19.62 -10.33
N THR A 86 -12.27 -20.82 -10.54
CA THR A 86 -13.04 -22.06 -10.72
C THR A 86 -13.09 -22.82 -9.39
N ALA A 87 -14.30 -23.04 -8.89
CA ALA A 87 -14.58 -23.96 -7.79
C ALA A 87 -15.15 -25.25 -8.35
N ALA A 88 -14.32 -26.30 -8.45
CA ALA A 88 -14.71 -27.58 -9.07
C ALA A 88 -15.92 -28.24 -8.40
N GLN A 89 -16.13 -27.95 -7.12
CA GLN A 89 -17.27 -28.42 -6.33
C GLN A 89 -17.68 -27.33 -5.33
N MET A 90 -18.95 -27.32 -4.96
CA MET A 90 -19.42 -26.52 -3.84
C MET A 90 -18.73 -26.99 -2.56
N GLN A 91 -18.07 -26.09 -1.86
CA GLN A 91 -17.46 -26.33 -0.56
C GLN A 91 -18.22 -25.55 0.50
N GLN A 92 -18.43 -26.18 1.65
CA GLN A 92 -19.08 -25.55 2.79
C GLN A 92 -18.45 -26.04 4.09
N GLY A 93 -18.60 -25.26 5.14
CA GLY A 93 -18.09 -25.64 6.44
C GLY A 93 -18.72 -24.89 7.59
N ALA A 94 -18.56 -25.44 8.77
CA ALA A 94 -18.88 -24.74 10.00
C ALA A 94 -17.95 -23.54 10.18
N GLY A 95 -18.48 -22.45 10.68
CA GLY A 95 -17.70 -21.26 10.99
C GLY A 95 -16.98 -21.34 12.34
N ARG A 96 -16.29 -20.24 12.67
CA ARG A 96 -15.66 -20.00 13.98
C ARG A 96 -15.89 -18.54 14.37
N GLY A 97 -15.86 -18.26 15.66
CA GLY A 97 -15.98 -16.89 16.19
C GLY A 97 -17.25 -16.20 15.71
N VAL A 98 -17.11 -15.12 14.96
CA VAL A 98 -18.23 -14.32 14.42
C VAL A 98 -18.84 -14.91 13.14
N VAL A 99 -18.20 -15.86 12.48
CA VAL A 99 -18.74 -16.57 11.31
C VAL A 99 -19.43 -17.86 11.78
N ARG A 100 -20.70 -18.05 11.43
CA ARG A 100 -21.47 -19.25 11.76
C ARG A 100 -21.24 -20.39 10.77
N ALA A 101 -21.28 -20.05 9.50
CA ALA A 101 -21.09 -20.98 8.39
C ALA A 101 -20.54 -20.25 7.18
N TRP A 102 -19.93 -20.99 6.28
CA TRP A 102 -19.48 -20.47 5.00
C TRP A 102 -19.75 -21.45 3.87
N THR A 103 -19.93 -20.92 2.67
CA THR A 103 -20.14 -21.71 1.45
C THR A 103 -19.38 -21.05 0.31
N ILE A 104 -18.73 -21.85 -0.54
CA ILE A 104 -18.21 -21.39 -1.84
C ILE A 104 -18.89 -22.22 -2.93
N ASP A 105 -19.48 -21.54 -3.90
CA ASP A 105 -20.13 -22.12 -5.06
C ASP A 105 -19.64 -21.49 -6.36
N GLN A 106 -19.77 -22.23 -7.47
CA GLN A 106 -19.43 -21.74 -8.81
C GLN A 106 -20.59 -20.89 -9.36
N THR A 107 -20.23 -19.75 -9.97
CA THR A 107 -21.14 -18.87 -10.71
C THR A 107 -20.66 -18.69 -12.15
N SER A 108 -21.48 -18.08 -13.00
CA SER A 108 -21.10 -17.80 -14.42
C SER A 108 -19.88 -16.88 -14.57
N GLY A 109 -19.54 -16.08 -13.53
CA GLY A 109 -18.43 -15.14 -13.56
C GLY A 109 -17.22 -15.52 -12.70
N GLY A 110 -17.24 -16.70 -12.05
CA GLY A 110 -16.20 -17.13 -11.12
C GLY A 110 -16.79 -17.82 -9.89
N ALA A 111 -16.03 -17.94 -8.81
CA ALA A 111 -16.53 -18.49 -7.55
C ALA A 111 -17.18 -17.39 -6.69
N ARG A 112 -18.17 -17.80 -5.89
CA ARG A 112 -18.85 -16.94 -4.90
C ARG A 112 -18.69 -17.53 -3.51
N LEU A 113 -18.02 -16.78 -2.64
CA LEU A 113 -17.99 -17.05 -1.22
C LEU A 113 -19.17 -16.36 -0.54
N GLN A 114 -19.87 -17.08 0.32
CA GLN A 114 -20.85 -16.55 1.25
C GLN A 114 -20.47 -16.96 2.66
N MET A 115 -20.54 -16.02 3.60
CA MET A 115 -20.32 -16.25 5.03
C MET A 115 -21.54 -15.72 5.79
N ASP A 116 -22.18 -16.57 6.58
CA ASP A 116 -23.24 -16.18 7.49
C ASP A 116 -22.64 -15.80 8.85
N LEU A 117 -22.97 -14.63 9.33
CA LEU A 117 -22.38 -14.05 10.53
C LEU A 117 -23.25 -14.22 11.76
N ALA A 118 -22.63 -14.23 12.93
CA ALA A 118 -23.31 -13.93 14.17
C ALA A 118 -23.76 -12.46 14.16
N ALA A 119 -24.76 -12.12 14.99
CA ALA A 119 -25.52 -10.86 14.91
C ALA A 119 -24.70 -9.55 14.84
N ASN A 120 -23.42 -9.55 15.15
CA ASN A 120 -22.56 -8.37 15.21
C ASN A 120 -21.28 -8.52 14.37
N GLY A 121 -21.27 -9.37 13.35
CA GLY A 121 -20.08 -9.56 12.50
C GLY A 121 -20.05 -8.56 11.34
N GLU A 122 -18.90 -8.01 11.05
CA GLU A 122 -18.65 -7.13 9.91
C GLU A 122 -17.30 -7.46 9.23
N LEU A 123 -17.22 -7.18 7.94
CA LEU A 123 -15.98 -7.32 7.17
C LEU A 123 -14.97 -6.26 7.61
N LYS A 124 -13.88 -6.67 8.23
CA LYS A 124 -12.83 -5.76 8.71
C LYS A 124 -11.81 -5.43 7.62
N ARG A 125 -11.34 -6.45 6.91
CA ARG A 125 -10.37 -6.30 5.81
C ARG A 125 -10.31 -7.54 4.93
N ARG A 126 -9.78 -7.35 3.73
CA ARG A 126 -9.52 -8.40 2.77
C ARG A 126 -8.29 -8.07 1.92
N PHE A 127 -7.54 -9.08 1.50
CA PHE A 127 -6.35 -8.89 0.68
C PHE A 127 -5.91 -10.19 0.02
N LEU A 128 -5.17 -10.09 -1.09
CA LEU A 128 -4.56 -11.22 -1.78
C LEU A 128 -3.07 -11.28 -1.43
N LEU A 129 -2.60 -12.44 -1.00
CA LEU A 129 -1.18 -12.73 -0.80
C LEU A 129 -0.70 -13.55 -2.00
N PRO A 130 0.34 -13.11 -2.71
CA PRO A 130 0.97 -13.91 -3.75
C PRO A 130 1.75 -15.09 -3.16
N PRO A 131 2.16 -16.06 -3.99
CA PRO A 131 3.12 -17.10 -3.60
C PRO A 131 4.38 -16.50 -2.97
N ALA A 132 4.79 -17.01 -1.82
CA ALA A 132 5.99 -16.58 -1.10
C ALA A 132 6.39 -17.63 -0.07
N ASP A 133 7.67 -17.66 0.32
CA ASP A 133 8.22 -18.46 1.44
C ASP A 133 7.92 -19.96 1.35
N GLY A 134 8.09 -20.55 0.15
CA GLY A 134 7.83 -21.96 -0.08
C GLY A 134 6.35 -22.33 -0.22
N ILE A 135 5.44 -21.37 -0.11
CA ILE A 135 4.01 -21.53 -0.41
C ILE A 135 3.81 -21.14 -1.87
N THR A 136 3.39 -22.10 -2.68
CA THR A 136 3.21 -21.93 -4.14
C THR A 136 1.84 -21.37 -4.53
N SER A 137 0.90 -21.28 -3.57
CA SER A 137 -0.47 -20.81 -3.81
C SER A 137 -0.66 -19.33 -3.46
N TYR A 138 -1.54 -18.67 -4.20
CA TYR A 138 -2.12 -17.39 -3.79
C TYR A 138 -3.07 -17.62 -2.63
N ARG A 139 -3.19 -16.65 -1.72
CA ARG A 139 -4.05 -16.74 -0.55
C ARG A 139 -4.91 -15.49 -0.47
N TYR A 140 -6.20 -15.63 -0.76
CA TYR A 140 -7.14 -14.55 -0.53
C TYR A 140 -7.64 -14.62 0.90
N VAL A 141 -7.33 -13.58 1.66
CA VAL A 141 -7.59 -13.50 3.11
C VAL A 141 -8.76 -12.55 3.37
N ILE A 142 -9.69 -12.99 4.23
CA ILE A 142 -10.86 -12.22 4.67
C ILE A 142 -10.87 -12.25 6.19
N ASP A 143 -10.79 -11.06 6.82
CA ASP A 143 -10.93 -10.89 8.25
C ASP A 143 -12.31 -10.32 8.58
N VAL A 144 -13.00 -10.99 9.48
CA VAL A 144 -14.32 -10.62 9.99
C VAL A 144 -14.20 -10.40 11.49
N SER A 145 -14.76 -9.32 12.01
CA SER A 145 -14.74 -9.03 13.45
C SER A 145 -16.15 -8.76 13.98
N ALA A 146 -16.31 -8.90 15.30
CA ALA A 146 -17.51 -8.45 15.98
C ALA A 146 -17.57 -6.92 15.92
N SER A 147 -18.71 -6.36 15.46
CA SER A 147 -18.96 -4.92 15.53
C SER A 147 -19.17 -4.48 16.98
N ALA A 148 -18.60 -3.33 17.34
CA ALA A 148 -18.74 -2.78 18.68
C ALA A 148 -20.15 -2.23 18.99
N ASN A 149 -21.04 -2.17 17.98
CA ASN A 149 -22.43 -1.74 18.15
C ASN A 149 -23.35 -2.94 18.29
N PRO A 150 -23.88 -3.25 19.49
CA PRO A 150 -24.92 -4.24 19.65
C PRO A 150 -26.21 -3.72 19.00
N VAL A 151 -26.58 -4.30 17.85
CA VAL A 151 -27.96 -4.16 17.35
C VAL A 151 -28.84 -4.88 18.33
N LEU A 152 -29.64 -4.16 19.11
CA LEU A 152 -30.68 -4.71 19.97
C LEU A 152 -31.74 -5.38 19.09
N THR A 153 -31.49 -6.60 18.70
CA THR A 153 -32.54 -7.46 18.14
C THR A 153 -33.45 -7.91 19.28
N SER A 154 -34.62 -7.31 19.36
CA SER A 154 -35.73 -7.85 20.16
C SER A 154 -35.99 -9.29 19.74
N ALA A 155 -35.57 -10.22 20.56
CA ALA A 155 -35.98 -11.64 20.43
C ALA A 155 -37.48 -11.71 20.71
N LYS A 156 -38.27 -11.89 19.66
CA LYS A 156 -39.67 -12.38 19.78
C LYS A 156 -39.64 -13.87 20.17
N GLY A 157 -39.62 -14.12 21.46
CA GLY A 157 -40.01 -15.44 21.97
C GLY A 157 -41.54 -15.58 21.95
N PRO A 158 -42.10 -16.80 21.86
CA PRO A 158 -43.55 -17.02 21.87
C PRO A 158 -44.12 -16.69 23.26
N VAL A 159 -45.00 -15.69 23.29
CA VAL A 159 -45.72 -15.28 24.50
C VAL A 159 -46.99 -16.12 24.58
N THR A 160 -47.07 -17.00 25.59
CA THR A 160 -48.32 -17.59 26.04
C THR A 160 -49.21 -16.52 26.69
N PRO A 161 -50.51 -16.46 26.39
CA PRO A 161 -51.38 -15.41 26.95
C PRO A 161 -51.76 -15.71 28.39
N SER A 162 -51.51 -14.77 29.29
CA SER A 162 -52.06 -14.73 30.63
C SER A 162 -53.09 -13.59 30.76
N PRO A 163 -54.13 -13.72 31.60
CA PRO A 163 -55.40 -12.99 31.41
C PRO A 163 -55.36 -11.54 31.87
N ALA A 164 -56.22 -10.77 31.23
CA ALA A 164 -56.36 -9.33 31.26
C ALA A 164 -56.57 -8.74 32.61
N ILE A 165 -55.78 -7.70 32.92
CA ILE A 165 -56.16 -6.64 33.86
C ILE A 165 -56.38 -5.35 33.05
N ARG A 166 -57.64 -4.92 33.02
CA ARG A 166 -58.09 -3.74 32.30
C ARG A 166 -57.82 -2.49 33.15
N THR A 167 -56.71 -1.80 32.86
CA THR A 167 -56.42 -0.51 33.48
C THR A 167 -56.55 0.55 32.35
N GLN A 168 -57.49 1.48 32.55
CA GLN A 168 -57.71 2.59 31.66
C GLN A 168 -56.58 3.59 31.87
N PHE A 169 -55.75 3.80 30.83
CA PHE A 169 -54.78 4.88 30.81
C PHE A 169 -55.31 6.00 29.93
N LEU A 170 -55.40 7.20 30.53
CA LEU A 170 -55.63 8.47 29.84
C LEU A 170 -54.41 8.78 28.98
N PRO A 171 -54.56 9.38 27.79
CA PRO A 171 -53.43 9.69 26.89
C PRO A 171 -52.62 10.84 27.47
N ILE A 172 -51.41 10.53 27.98
CA ILE A 172 -50.40 11.55 28.28
C ILE A 172 -49.74 11.90 26.96
N LYS A 173 -49.91 13.15 26.53
CA LYS A 173 -49.24 13.73 25.39
C LYS A 173 -47.74 13.77 25.72
N GLY A 174 -46.98 12.78 25.25
CA GLY A 174 -45.51 12.71 25.45
C GLY A 174 -44.80 13.84 24.71
N PRO A 175 -43.66 14.33 25.23
CA PRO A 175 -42.87 15.32 24.52
C PRO A 175 -42.41 14.75 23.17
N ALA A 176 -42.36 15.62 22.15
CA ALA A 176 -41.85 15.27 20.83
C ALA A 176 -40.47 14.61 20.91
N PRO A 177 -40.17 13.61 20.07
CA PRO A 177 -38.86 12.97 20.08
C PRO A 177 -37.77 14.01 19.86
N ALA A 178 -36.91 14.17 20.88
CA ALA A 178 -35.72 15.01 20.75
C ALA A 178 -34.88 14.45 19.59
N GLN A 179 -34.67 15.28 18.59
CA GLN A 179 -33.74 14.95 17.51
C GLN A 179 -32.35 14.78 18.14
N THR A 180 -31.91 13.55 18.24
CA THR A 180 -30.52 13.24 18.59
C THR A 180 -29.63 13.95 17.57
N PRO A 181 -28.73 14.85 17.99
CA PRO A 181 -27.81 15.46 17.06
C PRO A 181 -27.02 14.32 16.40
N LYS A 182 -27.14 14.17 15.07
CA LYS A 182 -26.32 13.31 14.27
C LYS A 182 -24.89 13.85 14.40
N LEU A 183 -24.11 13.31 15.34
CA LEU A 183 -22.67 13.56 15.38
C LEU A 183 -22.15 13.05 14.04
N LEU A 184 -21.92 13.97 13.10
CA LEU A 184 -21.10 13.74 11.94
C LEU A 184 -19.70 13.42 12.49
N ALA A 185 -19.38 12.15 12.60
CA ALA A 185 -18.01 11.73 12.84
C ALA A 185 -17.20 12.27 11.67
N LEU A 186 -16.49 13.37 11.89
CA LEU A 186 -15.53 13.88 10.92
C LEU A 186 -14.55 12.75 10.63
N PRO A 187 -14.32 12.39 9.37
CA PRO A 187 -13.37 11.33 9.06
C PRO A 187 -12.02 11.69 9.70
N LEU A 188 -11.47 10.78 10.49
CA LEU A 188 -10.17 10.95 11.13
C LEU A 188 -9.14 11.23 10.03
N LYS A 189 -8.45 12.38 10.11
CA LYS A 189 -7.43 12.76 9.16
C LYS A 189 -6.33 11.71 9.13
N LYS A 190 -5.89 11.32 7.94
CA LYS A 190 -4.73 10.45 7.78
C LYS A 190 -3.47 11.15 8.28
N VAL A 191 -2.65 10.42 9.03
CA VAL A 191 -1.41 10.93 9.61
C VAL A 191 -0.25 10.64 8.66
N VAL A 192 0.36 11.70 8.14
CA VAL A 192 1.55 11.63 7.28
C VAL A 192 2.75 12.18 8.06
N VAL A 193 3.74 11.33 8.29
CA VAL A 193 5.01 11.75 8.90
C VAL A 193 6.03 11.99 7.78
N ILE A 194 6.59 13.19 7.77
CA ILE A 194 7.62 13.62 6.83
C ILE A 194 8.93 13.72 7.61
N ASP A 195 9.92 12.96 7.18
CA ASP A 195 11.24 12.95 7.75
C ASP A 195 12.19 13.75 6.85
N ALA A 196 12.77 14.82 7.41
CA ALA A 196 13.86 15.53 6.75
C ALA A 196 15.18 14.87 7.12
N GLY A 197 15.77 14.12 6.20
CA GLY A 197 17.04 13.40 6.44
C GLY A 197 18.14 14.29 6.98
N HIS A 198 19.05 13.72 7.79
CA HIS A 198 20.17 14.40 8.43
C HIS A 198 19.73 15.53 9.39
N GLY A 199 20.61 16.49 9.67
CA GLY A 199 20.34 17.68 10.51
C GLY A 199 21.32 17.87 11.66
N GLY A 200 21.52 19.11 12.06
CA GLY A 200 22.43 19.50 13.14
C GLY A 200 23.87 19.08 12.83
N LYS A 201 24.44 18.24 13.69
CA LYS A 201 25.82 17.69 13.55
C LYS A 201 26.00 16.69 12.40
N ASP A 202 24.92 16.18 11.84
CA ASP A 202 24.92 15.29 10.68
C ASP A 202 24.58 16.12 9.44
N PRO A 203 25.58 16.54 8.63
CA PRO A 203 25.35 17.38 7.48
C PRO A 203 24.74 16.63 6.28
N GLY A 204 24.80 15.30 6.27
CA GLY A 204 24.61 14.50 5.07
C GLY A 204 25.72 14.73 4.05
N SER A 205 25.43 14.52 2.80
CA SER A 205 26.34 14.69 1.69
C SER A 205 26.66 16.17 1.41
N LEU A 206 27.88 16.44 0.96
CA LEU A 206 28.31 17.77 0.58
C LEU A 206 28.11 17.99 -0.92
N GLY A 207 27.33 18.99 -1.29
CA GLY A 207 27.19 19.52 -2.65
C GLY A 207 28.15 20.72 -2.90
N ALA A 208 28.09 21.29 -4.08
CA ALA A 208 28.86 22.46 -4.43
C ALA A 208 28.40 23.72 -3.67
N ASN A 209 27.14 23.83 -3.31
CA ASN A 209 26.53 25.01 -2.70
C ASN A 209 26.05 24.77 -1.26
N GLY A 210 26.47 23.70 -0.60
CA GLY A 210 26.17 23.40 0.80
C GLY A 210 25.71 21.96 1.03
N TYR A 211 25.13 21.70 2.18
CA TYR A 211 24.89 20.38 2.66
C TYR A 211 23.49 19.84 2.26
N GLU A 212 23.39 18.52 2.20
CA GLU A 212 22.16 17.76 1.95
C GLU A 212 21.08 18.09 2.97
N LYS A 213 21.42 18.20 4.26
CA LYS A 213 20.49 18.49 5.35
C LYS A 213 19.62 19.72 5.11
N ASP A 214 20.15 20.74 4.40
CA ASP A 214 19.46 22.00 4.13
C ASP A 214 18.40 21.80 3.04
N ILE A 215 18.75 21.04 2.01
CA ILE A 215 17.82 20.68 0.92
C ILE A 215 16.68 19.81 1.47
N ASN A 216 17.01 18.79 2.27
CA ASN A 216 16.04 17.87 2.85
C ASN A 216 15.06 18.61 3.76
N LEU A 217 15.53 19.54 4.60
CA LEU A 217 14.68 20.37 5.44
C LEU A 217 13.76 21.26 4.60
N ALA A 218 14.32 21.94 3.60
CA ALA A 218 13.54 22.83 2.74
C ALA A 218 12.44 22.05 1.96
N ALA A 219 12.75 20.86 1.49
CA ALA A 219 11.78 19.97 0.83
C ALA A 219 10.69 19.50 1.80
N ALA A 220 11.07 19.07 3.00
CA ALA A 220 10.11 18.60 4.02
C ALA A 220 9.15 19.71 4.45
N LEU A 221 9.63 20.91 4.67
CA LEU A 221 8.80 22.08 4.99
C LEU A 221 7.85 22.44 3.83
N THR A 222 8.35 22.38 2.58
CA THR A 222 7.52 22.62 1.39
C THR A 222 6.39 21.58 1.25
N LEU A 223 6.70 20.29 1.45
CA LEU A 223 5.70 19.24 1.39
C LEU A 223 4.68 19.37 2.52
N ALA A 224 5.15 19.68 3.74
CA ALA A 224 4.28 19.86 4.89
C ALA A 224 3.28 21.03 4.68
N ASP A 225 3.73 22.15 4.12
CA ASP A 225 2.87 23.28 3.78
C ASP A 225 1.80 22.89 2.76
N GLN A 226 2.19 22.18 1.68
CA GLN A 226 1.25 21.74 0.63
C GLN A 226 0.19 20.77 1.16
N LEU A 227 0.60 19.79 1.95
CA LEU A 227 -0.34 18.83 2.56
C LEU A 227 -1.21 19.51 3.62
N GLY A 228 -0.65 20.43 4.41
CA GLY A 228 -1.37 21.19 5.42
C GLY A 228 -2.48 22.04 4.82
N LYS A 229 -2.22 22.73 3.71
CA LYS A 229 -3.21 23.53 2.97
C LYS A 229 -4.40 22.72 2.46
N SER A 230 -4.22 21.44 2.18
CA SER A 230 -5.31 20.56 1.77
C SER A 230 -6.35 20.31 2.88
N GLY A 231 -5.95 20.46 4.14
CA GLY A 231 -6.78 20.18 5.32
C GLY A 231 -7.12 18.70 5.54
N ARG A 232 -6.71 17.81 4.63
CA ARG A 232 -7.05 16.38 4.62
C ARG A 232 -6.17 15.53 5.53
N TYR A 233 -4.98 16.01 5.85
CA TYR A 233 -3.95 15.27 6.59
C TYR A 233 -3.63 15.91 7.93
N LYS A 234 -3.21 15.07 8.89
CA LYS A 234 -2.42 15.49 10.03
C LYS A 234 -0.96 15.27 9.66
N VAL A 235 -0.25 16.36 9.41
CA VAL A 235 1.18 16.32 9.03
C VAL A 235 2.03 16.42 10.30
N VAL A 236 3.03 15.56 10.41
CA VAL A 236 4.04 15.58 11.48
C VAL A 236 5.41 15.59 10.83
N LEU A 237 6.26 16.51 11.23
CA LEU A 237 7.67 16.58 10.81
C LEU A 237 8.55 15.93 11.87
N THR A 238 9.58 15.16 11.46
CA THR A 238 10.59 14.69 12.42
C THR A 238 11.43 15.84 12.96
N ARG A 239 11.74 16.81 12.10
CA ARG A 239 12.36 18.10 12.46
C ARG A 239 11.83 19.23 11.60
N SER A 240 11.71 20.41 12.16
CA SER A 240 11.32 21.66 11.49
C SER A 240 12.42 22.73 11.50
N SER A 241 13.60 22.38 12.01
CA SER A 241 14.79 23.22 12.08
C SER A 241 16.05 22.37 11.87
N ASP A 242 17.22 23.01 11.85
CA ASP A 242 18.50 22.31 11.72
C ASP A 242 18.95 21.69 13.05
N VAL A 243 18.28 20.57 13.42
CA VAL A 243 18.61 19.77 14.61
C VAL A 243 18.87 18.32 14.20
N TYR A 244 19.73 17.65 14.96
CA TYR A 244 20.02 16.23 14.77
C TYR A 244 18.95 15.38 15.45
N ILE A 245 18.37 14.44 14.70
CA ILE A 245 17.47 13.41 15.22
C ILE A 245 18.09 12.03 14.94
N PRO A 246 18.34 11.20 15.96
CA PRO A 246 18.80 9.83 15.78
C PRO A 246 17.85 9.02 14.88
N LEU A 247 18.38 8.08 14.10
CA LEU A 247 17.60 7.32 13.12
C LEU A 247 16.44 6.55 13.80
N GLU A 248 16.71 5.96 14.96
CA GLU A 248 15.70 5.24 15.76
C GLU A 248 14.57 6.16 16.22
N ASP A 249 14.91 7.40 16.59
CA ASP A 249 13.92 8.36 17.07
C ASP A 249 12.99 8.84 15.95
N ARG A 250 13.46 8.89 14.70
CA ARG A 250 12.62 9.17 13.53
C ARG A 250 11.54 8.11 13.37
N VAL A 251 11.92 6.84 13.52
CA VAL A 251 10.98 5.70 13.49
C VAL A 251 9.99 5.77 14.67
N ARG A 252 10.48 6.10 15.88
CA ARG A 252 9.63 6.27 17.06
C ARG A 252 8.64 7.45 16.94
N ILE A 253 9.04 8.54 16.29
CA ILE A 253 8.16 9.67 15.98
C ILE A 253 7.00 9.20 15.10
N ALA A 254 7.28 8.43 14.05
CA ALA A 254 6.25 7.89 13.18
C ALA A 254 5.28 6.96 13.96
N GLN A 255 5.81 6.09 14.80
CA GLN A 255 5.01 5.20 15.64
C GLN A 255 4.11 5.99 16.61
N ARG A 256 4.70 6.90 17.40
CA ARG A 256 3.96 7.69 18.40
C ARG A 256 2.88 8.57 17.76
N ALA A 257 3.14 9.08 16.55
CA ALA A 257 2.18 9.85 15.79
C ALA A 257 1.00 8.99 15.28
N GLY A 258 1.13 7.66 15.31
CA GLY A 258 0.19 6.75 14.70
C GLY A 258 0.17 6.90 13.17
N ALA A 259 1.34 7.06 12.54
CA ALA A 259 1.46 7.35 11.12
C ALA A 259 0.71 6.33 10.25
N ASP A 260 -0.05 6.83 9.28
CA ASP A 260 -0.61 6.03 8.19
C ASP A 260 0.39 5.90 7.03
N LEU A 261 1.35 6.85 6.96
CA LEU A 261 2.44 6.87 5.99
C LEU A 261 3.64 7.63 6.58
N PHE A 262 4.84 7.09 6.36
CA PHE A 262 6.11 7.74 6.63
C PHE A 262 6.87 7.94 5.32
N ILE A 263 7.37 9.15 5.08
CA ILE A 263 8.21 9.49 3.95
C ILE A 263 9.47 10.21 4.42
N SER A 264 10.64 9.61 4.15
CA SER A 264 11.95 10.21 4.41
C SER A 264 12.47 10.85 3.13
N LEU A 265 12.91 12.10 3.21
CA LEU A 265 13.43 12.90 2.09
C LEU A 265 14.94 13.04 2.20
N HIS A 266 15.62 12.65 1.15
CA HIS A 266 17.07 12.64 1.01
C HIS A 266 17.52 13.19 -0.34
N SER A 267 18.79 13.53 -0.43
CA SER A 267 19.47 13.97 -1.66
C SER A 267 20.97 13.66 -1.58
N ASP A 268 21.29 12.36 -1.54
CA ASP A 268 22.62 11.83 -1.25
C ASP A 268 23.67 12.16 -2.34
N SER A 269 24.90 11.72 -2.16
CA SER A 269 25.95 11.72 -3.18
C SER A 269 25.89 10.41 -3.98
N GLY A 270 25.89 10.54 -5.31
CA GLY A 270 26.00 9.39 -6.19
C GLY A 270 27.44 8.83 -6.25
N PRO A 271 27.60 7.52 -6.51
CA PRO A 271 28.92 6.92 -6.72
C PRO A 271 29.59 7.40 -8.01
N GLU A 272 28.85 7.96 -8.95
CA GLU A 272 29.30 8.50 -10.23
C GLU A 272 28.90 9.97 -10.31
N ALA A 273 29.80 10.81 -10.82
CA ALA A 273 29.59 12.26 -10.84
C ALA A 273 28.46 12.73 -11.78
N ASP A 274 28.05 11.89 -12.72
CA ASP A 274 26.97 12.14 -13.68
C ASP A 274 25.66 11.47 -13.30
N LEU A 275 25.61 10.74 -12.18
CA LEU A 275 24.40 10.10 -11.70
C LEU A 275 23.40 11.17 -11.26
N LYS A 276 22.24 11.22 -11.91
CA LYS A 276 21.19 12.21 -11.64
C LYS A 276 19.80 11.63 -11.70
N GLY A 277 18.90 12.27 -10.96
CA GLY A 277 17.48 11.90 -10.91
C GLY A 277 17.07 11.23 -9.61
N ALA A 278 15.78 11.23 -9.38
CA ALA A 278 15.16 10.70 -8.17
C ALA A 278 15.05 9.17 -8.17
N SER A 279 14.99 8.60 -6.97
CA SER A 279 14.67 7.19 -6.75
C SER A 279 13.95 6.99 -5.42
N VAL A 280 13.14 5.93 -5.33
CA VAL A 280 12.34 5.60 -4.16
C VAL A 280 12.82 4.26 -3.59
N TYR A 281 13.00 4.20 -2.29
CA TYR A 281 13.43 2.98 -1.60
C TYR A 281 12.35 2.47 -0.66
N THR A 282 12.18 1.14 -0.67
CA THR A 282 11.37 0.39 0.29
C THR A 282 12.25 -0.59 1.08
N LEU A 283 11.71 -1.13 2.18
CA LEU A 283 12.46 -2.05 3.03
C LEU A 283 12.72 -3.37 2.30
N SER A 284 13.99 -3.75 2.20
CA SER A 284 14.43 -5.02 1.62
C SER A 284 14.13 -6.22 2.54
N ASP A 285 14.19 -7.44 1.98
CA ASP A 285 14.05 -8.69 2.76
C ASP A 285 15.11 -8.81 3.86
N LYS A 286 16.36 -8.41 3.57
CA LYS A 286 17.42 -8.35 4.58
C LYS A 286 17.13 -7.33 5.68
N GLY A 287 16.45 -6.23 5.36
CA GLY A 287 15.99 -5.22 6.32
C GLY A 287 14.93 -5.75 7.26
N THR A 288 14.11 -6.71 6.82
CA THR A 288 13.06 -7.34 7.62
C THR A 288 13.61 -8.00 8.91
N ALA A 289 14.73 -8.71 8.82
CA ALA A 289 15.37 -9.31 9.99
C ALA A 289 15.93 -8.25 10.98
N ARG A 290 16.35 -7.07 10.47
CA ARG A 290 16.75 -5.94 11.32
C ARG A 290 15.56 -5.31 12.01
N SER A 291 14.43 -5.19 11.31
CA SER A 291 13.17 -4.68 11.86
C SER A 291 12.70 -5.53 13.06
N ALA A 292 12.72 -6.86 12.93
CA ALA A 292 12.37 -7.75 14.03
C ALA A 292 13.27 -7.55 15.26
N ARG A 293 14.59 -7.42 15.06
CA ARG A 293 15.54 -7.14 16.15
C ARG A 293 15.32 -5.76 16.77
N PHE A 294 15.08 -4.74 15.96
CA PHE A 294 14.79 -3.39 16.42
C PHE A 294 13.55 -3.36 17.32
N VAL A 295 12.48 -4.03 16.89
CA VAL A 295 11.23 -4.15 17.66
C VAL A 295 11.45 -4.86 19.00
N ALA A 296 12.22 -5.96 19.01
CA ALA A 296 12.50 -6.71 20.24
C ALA A 296 13.33 -5.91 21.25
N GLN A 297 14.22 -5.03 20.79
CA GLN A 297 15.05 -4.19 21.64
C GLN A 297 14.31 -2.96 22.19
N ASP A 298 13.33 -2.45 21.46
CA ASP A 298 12.75 -1.13 21.68
C ASP A 298 11.38 -1.15 22.37
N ASN A 299 10.95 -2.33 22.85
CA ASN A 299 9.62 -2.51 23.45
C ASN A 299 8.48 -1.93 22.60
N TRP A 300 8.54 -2.19 21.28
CA TRP A 300 7.67 -1.62 20.27
C TRP A 300 6.21 -1.98 20.51
N LEU A 301 5.39 -0.98 20.79
CA LEU A 301 3.94 -1.14 20.91
C LEU A 301 3.33 -1.11 19.52
N MET A 302 3.06 -2.28 18.95
CA MET A 302 2.31 -2.35 17.70
C MET A 302 0.90 -1.78 17.87
N LYS A 303 0.36 -1.16 16.82
CA LYS A 303 -1.04 -0.67 16.76
C LYS A 303 -2.06 -1.77 17.10
N ALA A 304 -1.73 -3.01 16.79
CA ALA A 304 -2.49 -4.18 17.23
C ALA A 304 -1.87 -4.72 18.51
N SER A 305 -2.62 -4.73 19.60
CA SER A 305 -2.23 -5.44 20.82
C SER A 305 -2.05 -6.92 20.46
N LEU A 306 -0.81 -7.41 20.47
CA LEU A 306 -0.51 -8.81 20.25
C LEU A 306 -0.79 -9.59 21.51
N SER A 307 -2.05 -9.99 21.72
CA SER A 307 -2.44 -10.95 22.76
C SER A 307 -2.21 -12.38 22.26
N GLY A 308 -1.70 -13.24 23.11
CA GLY A 308 -1.44 -14.64 22.79
C GLY A 308 -0.07 -15.12 23.29
N ASP A 309 0.26 -16.37 23.01
CA ASP A 309 1.59 -16.94 23.28
C ASP A 309 2.67 -16.34 22.35
N GLN A 310 3.93 -16.66 22.58
CA GLN A 310 5.04 -16.12 21.81
C GLN A 310 4.93 -16.45 20.31
N GLY A 311 4.53 -17.70 19.98
CA GLY A 311 4.41 -18.11 18.59
C GLY A 311 3.31 -17.37 17.84
N VAL A 312 2.18 -17.09 18.48
CA VAL A 312 1.10 -16.28 17.92
C VAL A 312 1.58 -14.84 17.70
N ARG A 313 2.30 -14.25 18.64
CA ARG A 313 2.86 -12.91 18.48
C ARG A 313 3.84 -12.82 17.31
N ASP A 314 4.71 -13.80 17.15
CA ASP A 314 5.68 -13.84 16.06
C ASP A 314 5.00 -13.96 14.69
N ILE A 315 3.97 -14.78 14.58
CA ILE A 315 3.16 -14.89 13.36
C ILE A 315 2.44 -13.58 13.03
N LEU A 316 1.81 -12.96 14.03
CA LEU A 316 1.11 -11.69 13.84
C LEU A 316 2.07 -10.55 13.48
N PHE A 317 3.25 -10.53 14.06
CA PHE A 317 4.31 -9.60 13.72
C PHE A 317 4.72 -9.76 12.24
N ASP A 318 5.04 -10.98 11.80
CA ASP A 318 5.43 -11.28 10.42
C ASP A 318 4.33 -10.88 9.42
N LEU A 319 3.07 -11.21 9.71
CA LEU A 319 1.93 -10.83 8.86
C LEU A 319 1.77 -9.31 8.77
N THR A 320 1.91 -8.59 9.89
CA THR A 320 1.81 -7.13 9.92
C THR A 320 2.93 -6.50 9.10
N GLN A 321 4.15 -6.97 9.28
CA GLN A 321 5.31 -6.48 8.55
C GLN A 321 5.18 -6.70 7.04
N ARG A 322 4.73 -7.89 6.60
CA ARG A 322 4.46 -8.17 5.17
C ARG A 322 3.38 -7.25 4.60
N ALA A 323 2.27 -7.06 5.32
CA ALA A 323 1.21 -6.16 4.90
C ALA A 323 1.70 -4.71 4.79
N THR A 324 2.58 -4.29 5.70
CA THR A 324 3.19 -2.96 5.71
C THR A 324 4.14 -2.78 4.53
N ARG A 325 5.01 -3.76 4.24
CA ARG A 325 5.90 -3.75 3.07
C ARG A 325 5.10 -3.66 1.76
N ASN A 326 4.03 -4.43 1.61
CA ASN A 326 3.17 -4.36 0.42
C ASN A 326 2.57 -2.95 0.25
N ARG A 327 2.09 -2.33 1.33
CA ARG A 327 1.59 -0.94 1.27
C ARG A 327 2.69 0.05 0.92
N SER A 328 3.90 -0.14 1.45
CA SER A 328 5.07 0.67 1.08
C SER A 328 5.40 0.54 -0.41
N ALA A 329 5.39 -0.67 -0.95
CA ALA A 329 5.67 -0.92 -2.37
C ALA A 329 4.61 -0.31 -3.29
N ILE A 330 3.32 -0.42 -2.94
CA ILE A 330 2.22 0.22 -3.68
C ILE A 330 2.39 1.74 -3.68
N PHE A 331 2.69 2.32 -2.51
CA PHE A 331 2.94 3.76 -2.43
C PHE A 331 4.19 4.18 -3.22
N ALA A 332 5.27 3.41 -3.16
CA ALA A 332 6.49 3.68 -3.92
C ALA A 332 6.22 3.70 -5.43
N GLN A 333 5.44 2.76 -5.96
CA GLN A 333 5.02 2.75 -7.37
C GLN A 333 4.18 3.99 -7.71
N THR A 334 3.20 4.32 -6.88
CA THR A 334 2.38 5.55 -7.04
C THR A 334 3.27 6.79 -7.04
N LEU A 335 4.25 6.86 -6.14
CA LEU A 335 5.18 7.97 -6.03
C LEU A 335 6.05 8.11 -7.28
N VAL A 336 6.64 7.02 -7.76
CA VAL A 336 7.43 6.99 -9.01
C VAL A 336 6.58 7.51 -10.18
N SER A 337 5.39 6.96 -10.39
CA SER A 337 4.50 7.36 -11.49
C SER A 337 4.08 8.83 -11.44
N ASN A 338 3.99 9.43 -10.25
CA ASN A 338 3.63 10.83 -10.09
C ASN A 338 4.83 11.79 -10.27
N ILE A 339 6.05 11.33 -9.99
CA ILE A 339 7.28 12.13 -10.20
C ILE A 339 7.75 12.03 -11.65
N GLU A 340 7.54 10.90 -12.31
CA GLU A 340 7.92 10.68 -13.70
C GLU A 340 7.36 11.78 -14.61
N GLY A 341 8.21 12.32 -15.51
CA GLY A 341 7.88 13.45 -16.38
C GLY A 341 7.85 14.83 -15.70
N LYS A 342 7.98 14.91 -14.36
CA LYS A 342 8.05 16.17 -13.60
C LYS A 342 9.44 16.44 -13.03
N ALA A 343 10.22 15.39 -12.79
CA ALA A 343 11.63 15.44 -12.44
C ALA A 343 12.39 14.28 -13.10
N PRO A 344 13.70 14.39 -13.34
CA PRO A 344 14.52 13.28 -13.76
C PRO A 344 14.41 12.11 -12.77
N MET A 345 14.37 10.89 -13.28
CA MET A 345 14.32 9.66 -12.48
C MET A 345 15.47 8.74 -12.87
N LEU A 346 15.99 7.98 -11.91
CA LEU A 346 16.93 6.91 -12.20
C LEU A 346 16.27 5.80 -13.01
N ARG A 347 17.04 5.11 -13.88
CA ARG A 347 16.55 4.00 -14.69
C ARG A 347 15.87 2.88 -13.87
N ARG A 348 16.34 2.65 -12.65
CA ARG A 348 15.68 1.81 -11.63
C ARG A 348 15.22 2.72 -10.51
N SER A 349 14.09 3.34 -10.72
CA SER A 349 13.56 4.35 -9.82
C SER A 349 12.96 3.79 -8.53
N HIS A 350 12.50 2.54 -8.52
CA HIS A 350 12.10 1.84 -7.29
C HIS A 350 13.14 0.78 -6.94
N ARG A 351 13.65 0.82 -5.70
CA ARG A 351 14.73 -0.02 -5.17
C ARG A 351 14.39 -0.50 -3.77
N ASP A 352 15.06 -1.56 -3.33
CA ASP A 352 14.97 -2.09 -1.97
C ASP A 352 16.27 -1.85 -1.21
N ALA A 353 16.14 -1.38 0.05
CA ALA A 353 17.28 -1.13 0.94
C ALA A 353 16.96 -1.48 2.39
N GLY A 354 18.02 -1.63 3.20
CA GLY A 354 17.90 -1.89 4.64
C GLY A 354 18.05 -0.62 5.48
N PHE A 355 17.53 0.52 5.04
CA PHE A 355 17.64 1.77 5.79
C PHE A 355 16.92 1.70 7.14
N MET A 356 17.56 2.26 8.19
CA MET A 356 17.02 2.25 9.56
C MET A 356 15.64 2.89 9.64
N VAL A 357 15.43 3.99 8.95
CA VAL A 357 14.17 4.75 8.97
C VAL A 357 12.99 4.00 8.34
N LEU A 358 13.25 2.89 7.63
CA LEU A 358 12.20 2.03 7.03
C LEU A 358 11.82 0.83 7.91
N LEU A 359 12.42 0.69 9.11
CA LEU A 359 12.27 -0.50 9.94
C LEU A 359 10.95 -0.61 10.71
N ALA A 360 10.07 0.41 10.67
CA ALA A 360 8.77 0.34 11.34
C ALA A 360 7.94 -0.84 10.80
N PRO A 361 7.54 -1.80 11.63
CA PRO A 361 6.87 -3.01 11.16
C PRO A 361 5.40 -2.77 10.76
N ASP A 362 4.78 -1.71 11.29
CA ASP A 362 3.35 -1.42 11.16
C ASP A 362 3.06 -0.06 10.53
N VAL A 363 4.09 0.68 10.09
CA VAL A 363 3.97 1.95 9.39
C VAL A 363 4.48 1.81 7.95
N PRO A 364 3.63 1.97 6.93
CA PRO A 364 4.09 2.04 5.54
C PRO A 364 5.12 3.15 5.39
N ALA A 365 6.30 2.82 4.86
CA ALA A 365 7.43 3.73 4.83
C ALA A 365 8.16 3.68 3.49
N VAL A 366 8.55 4.84 2.97
CA VAL A 366 9.44 4.99 1.83
C VAL A 366 10.53 6.01 2.14
N LEU A 367 11.68 5.87 1.48
CA LEU A 367 12.70 6.91 1.40
C LEU A 367 12.76 7.39 -0.05
N LEU A 368 12.62 8.68 -0.25
CA LEU A 368 12.73 9.35 -1.54
C LEU A 368 14.10 10.06 -1.62
N GLU A 369 14.98 9.53 -2.46
CA GLU A 369 16.11 10.30 -2.98
C GLU A 369 15.59 11.25 -4.05
N MET A 370 15.62 12.55 -3.79
CA MET A 370 15.07 13.58 -4.68
C MET A 370 15.97 13.90 -5.87
N GLY A 371 17.20 13.42 -5.84
CA GLY A 371 18.33 13.65 -6.73
C GLY A 371 19.63 13.59 -5.95
N PHE A 372 20.73 13.92 -6.59
CA PHE A 372 22.07 13.84 -6.00
C PHE A 372 22.71 15.22 -5.86
N VAL A 373 23.10 15.60 -4.62
CA VAL A 373 23.80 16.88 -4.39
C VAL A 373 25.20 16.89 -5.00
N SER A 374 25.79 15.72 -5.28
CA SER A 374 27.05 15.62 -6.02
C SER A 374 26.94 15.97 -7.50
N THR A 375 25.74 16.08 -8.04
CA THR A 375 25.47 16.41 -9.45
C THR A 375 24.95 17.84 -9.53
N PRO A 376 25.65 18.76 -10.22
CA PRO A 376 25.31 20.18 -10.23
C PRO A 376 23.88 20.50 -10.69
N GLU A 377 23.35 19.74 -11.67
CA GLU A 377 22.00 19.93 -12.20
C GLU A 377 20.94 19.56 -11.15
N ASP A 378 21.14 18.46 -10.43
CA ASP A 378 20.20 18.01 -9.38
C ASP A 378 20.27 18.95 -8.17
N GLU A 379 21.49 19.35 -7.73
CA GLU A 379 21.65 20.32 -6.65
C GLU A 379 20.98 21.65 -6.98
N ALA A 380 21.23 22.21 -8.18
CA ALA A 380 20.60 23.46 -8.61
C ALA A 380 19.07 23.35 -8.62
N ARG A 381 18.54 22.24 -9.14
CA ARG A 381 17.10 21.96 -9.19
C ARG A 381 16.49 21.87 -7.78
N LEU A 382 17.14 21.19 -6.86
CA LEU A 382 16.63 20.99 -5.50
C LEU A 382 16.77 22.23 -4.63
N ARG A 383 17.77 23.09 -4.89
CA ARG A 383 17.91 24.38 -4.21
C ARG A 383 16.96 25.44 -4.74
N ASP A 384 16.55 25.37 -6.00
CA ASP A 384 15.56 26.29 -6.57
C ASP A 384 14.17 26.10 -5.93
N PRO A 385 13.60 27.12 -5.26
CA PRO A 385 12.33 26.97 -4.55
C PRO A 385 11.18 26.58 -5.46
N GLY A 386 11.16 27.06 -6.71
CA GLY A 386 10.08 26.77 -7.66
C GLY A 386 10.13 25.34 -8.17
N GLN A 387 11.33 24.82 -8.46
CA GLN A 387 11.49 23.44 -8.91
C GLN A 387 11.25 22.44 -7.77
N ARG A 388 11.76 22.75 -6.58
CA ARG A 388 11.47 21.98 -5.37
C ARG A 388 9.98 21.94 -5.06
N ALA A 389 9.28 23.07 -5.17
CA ALA A 389 7.83 23.11 -4.95
C ALA A 389 7.07 22.25 -5.96
N ARG A 390 7.49 22.21 -7.23
CA ARG A 390 6.88 21.31 -8.25
C ARG A 390 7.11 19.86 -7.93
N LEU A 391 8.32 19.48 -7.49
CA LEU A 391 8.59 18.10 -7.08
C LEU A 391 7.75 17.71 -5.86
N MET A 392 7.67 18.56 -4.84
CA MET A 392 6.86 18.30 -3.65
C MET A 392 5.36 18.27 -3.96
N ALA A 393 4.88 19.02 -4.96
CA ALA A 393 3.51 18.93 -5.44
C ALA A 393 3.22 17.56 -6.08
N ALA A 394 4.19 16.99 -6.80
CA ALA A 394 4.06 15.63 -7.33
C ALA A 394 4.01 14.59 -6.19
N VAL A 395 4.83 14.77 -5.15
CA VAL A 395 4.80 13.91 -3.95
C VAL A 395 3.47 14.04 -3.21
N ALA A 396 2.98 15.24 -3.01
CA ALA A 396 1.67 15.49 -2.37
C ALA A 396 0.54 14.84 -3.17
N HIS A 397 0.57 14.94 -4.50
CA HIS A 397 -0.43 14.30 -5.36
C HIS A 397 -0.36 12.77 -5.29
N ALA A 398 0.84 12.19 -5.19
CA ALA A 398 0.99 10.75 -4.97
C ALA A 398 0.38 10.29 -3.63
N ILE A 399 0.55 11.09 -2.57
CA ILE A 399 -0.07 10.84 -1.26
C ILE A 399 -1.60 10.92 -1.38
N ASP A 400 -2.12 11.91 -2.10
CA ASP A 400 -3.55 12.06 -2.37
C ASP A 400 -4.13 10.87 -3.15
N THR A 401 -3.43 10.42 -4.18
CA THR A 401 -3.82 9.25 -4.97
C THR A 401 -3.86 8.00 -4.11
N HIS A 402 -2.80 7.77 -3.33
CA HIS A 402 -2.68 6.60 -2.45
C HIS A 402 -3.83 6.50 -1.44
N PHE A 403 -4.14 7.59 -0.75
CA PHE A 403 -5.24 7.60 0.22
C PHE A 403 -6.61 7.75 -0.43
N GLY A 404 -6.72 8.44 -1.58
CA GLY A 404 -7.96 8.56 -2.34
C GLY A 404 -8.44 7.23 -2.89
N GLU A 405 -7.56 6.39 -3.39
CA GLU A 405 -7.88 5.03 -3.81
C GLU A 405 -8.28 4.16 -2.61
N SER A 406 -7.56 4.27 -1.50
CA SER A 406 -7.90 3.56 -0.26
C SER A 406 -9.28 3.95 0.28
N MET A 407 -9.65 5.24 0.24
CA MET A 407 -10.98 5.71 0.64
C MET A 407 -12.07 5.29 -0.34
N ARG A 408 -11.82 5.31 -1.66
CA ARG A 408 -12.77 4.82 -2.67
C ARG A 408 -13.01 3.32 -2.55
N LEU A 409 -11.98 2.55 -2.19
CA LEU A 409 -12.10 1.12 -1.93
C LEU A 409 -12.84 0.84 -0.62
N ALA A 410 -12.72 1.72 0.37
CA ALA A 410 -13.43 1.60 1.65
C ALA A 410 -14.89 2.09 1.58
N SER A 411 -15.24 2.94 0.61
CA SER A 411 -16.60 3.49 0.42
C SER A 411 -17.44 2.73 -0.61
N ARG A 412 -16.90 1.69 -1.21
CA ARG A 412 -17.55 0.76 -2.15
C ARG A 412 -17.75 -0.61 -1.50
#